data_4ec0caec5f03ae1185e8a0bd5d0f3a27
#
_entry.id   4ec0caec5f03ae1185e8a0bd5d0f3a27
#
_cell.length_a   1.000
_cell.length_b   1.000
_cell.length_c   1.000
_cell.angle_alpha   90.00
_cell.angle_beta   90.00
_cell.angle_gamma   90.00
#
_symmetry.space_group_name_H-M   'P 1'
#
loop_
_entity.id
_entity.type
_entity.pdbx_description
1 polymer ?
#
loop_
_entity_poly.entity_id
_entity_poly.type
_entity_poly.pdbx_seq_one_letter_code
_entity_poly.pdbx_strand_id
1 'polypeptide(L)' 'MRMASKERFSVTELCALRNDLIQGGMVDSREAAELLQVFLAGRGYGVSQIAAIDAAGRVEMAGCSLPVLERELERLALVM' A
#
# COMPACT_ATOMS: atom_id res chain seq x y z
N MET A 1 -21.80 -15.30 0.78
CA MET A 1 -21.31 -15.01 0.95
C MET A 1 -20.44 -14.68 1.24
N ARG A 2 -20.11 -14.60 1.32
CA ARG A 2 -19.41 -14.17 1.69
C ARG A 2 -18.51 -14.00 1.38
N MET A 3 -18.14 -14.06 0.83
CA MET A 3 -17.17 -13.90 0.39
C MET A 3 -16.37 -12.80 0.23
N ALA A 4 -16.71 -11.85 -0.06
CA ALA A 4 -16.14 -10.53 -0.03
C ALA A 4 -15.19 -10.38 1.13
N SER A 5 -15.32 -11.14 2.07
CA SER A 5 -14.49 -11.12 3.26
C SER A 5 -13.03 -11.39 2.96
N LYS A 6 -12.72 -11.74 1.73
CA LYS A 6 -11.34 -12.02 1.40
C LYS A 6 -10.49 -10.80 1.23
N GLU A 7 -11.10 -9.66 1.12
CA GLU A 7 -10.34 -8.43 0.96
C GLU A 7 -9.71 -8.04 2.28
N ARG A 8 -8.41 -7.87 2.27
CA ARG A 8 -7.70 -7.44 3.46
C ARG A 8 -7.89 -5.96 3.72
N PHE A 9 -8.10 -5.19 2.67
CA PHE A 9 -8.21 -3.75 2.77
C PHE A 9 -9.46 -3.32 2.05
N SER A 10 -10.25 -2.44 2.68
CA SER A 10 -11.45 -1.95 2.04
C SER A 10 -11.12 -0.89 1.00
N VAL A 11 -12.04 -0.68 0.08
CA VAL A 11 -11.85 0.36 -0.92
C VAL A 11 -11.69 1.72 -0.27
N THR A 12 -12.44 1.97 0.80
CA THR A 12 -12.32 3.24 1.51
C THR A 12 -10.92 3.44 2.05
N GLU A 13 -10.34 2.41 2.64
CA GLU A 13 -8.98 2.50 3.16
C GLU A 13 -7.97 2.72 2.05
N LEU A 14 -8.16 2.02 0.95
CA LEU A 14 -7.24 2.15 -0.18
C LEU A 14 -7.32 3.54 -0.79
N CYS A 15 -8.51 4.08 -0.90
CA CYS A 15 -8.66 5.43 -1.44
C CYS A 15 -8.01 6.46 -0.53
N ALA A 16 -8.14 6.30 0.77
CA ALA A 16 -7.53 7.23 1.71
C ALA A 16 -6.01 7.17 1.60
N LEU A 17 -5.45 5.98 1.52
CA LEU A 17 -4.01 5.84 1.37
C LEU A 17 -3.55 6.41 0.05
N ARG A 18 -4.30 6.16 -1.02
CA ARG A 18 -3.96 6.69 -2.32
C ARG A 18 -3.94 8.22 -2.30
N ASN A 19 -4.91 8.83 -1.64
CA ASN A 19 -4.91 10.27 -1.50
C ASN A 19 -3.67 10.77 -0.79
N ASP A 20 -3.30 10.11 0.30
CA ASP A 20 -2.10 10.49 1.03
C ASP A 20 -0.86 10.37 0.15
N LEU A 21 -0.78 9.32 -0.64
CA LEU A 21 0.36 9.13 -1.52
C LEU A 21 0.43 10.24 -2.56
N ILE A 22 -0.70 10.57 -3.16
CA ILE A 22 -0.72 11.57 -4.22
C ILE A 22 -0.40 12.96 -3.67
N GLN A 23 -0.95 13.28 -2.50
CA GLN A 23 -0.80 14.61 -1.97
C GLN A 23 0.55 14.86 -1.33
N GLY A 24 1.10 13.85 -0.70
CA GLY A 24 2.26 14.10 0.11
C GLY A 24 3.50 13.34 -0.25
N GLY A 25 3.40 12.24 -0.97
CA GLY A 25 4.52 11.33 -1.02
C GLY A 25 5.01 10.89 -2.36
N MET A 26 4.33 11.24 -3.42
CA MET A 26 4.67 10.61 -4.68
C MET A 26 5.93 11.16 -5.33
N VAL A 27 6.47 12.24 -4.82
CA VAL A 27 7.69 12.80 -5.35
C VAL A 27 8.88 11.91 -5.04
N ASP A 28 8.81 11.22 -3.91
CA ASP A 28 9.93 10.42 -3.42
C ASP A 28 9.41 9.05 -3.00
N SER A 29 9.92 8.01 -3.64
CA SER A 29 9.45 6.67 -3.31
C SER A 29 9.77 6.28 -1.87
N ARG A 30 10.77 6.91 -1.26
CA ARG A 30 11.05 6.65 0.15
C ARG A 30 9.90 7.13 1.03
N GLU A 31 9.38 8.32 0.76
CA GLU A 31 8.25 8.82 1.53
C GLU A 31 7.01 7.99 1.28
N ALA A 32 6.79 7.60 0.02
CA ALA A 32 5.68 6.71 -0.29
C ALA A 32 5.82 5.40 0.47
N ALA A 33 7.04 4.87 0.54
CA ALA A 33 7.28 3.63 1.26
C ALA A 33 6.95 3.78 2.74
N GLU A 34 7.28 4.91 3.33
CA GLU A 34 6.95 5.14 4.73
C GLU A 34 5.45 5.12 4.96
N LEU A 35 4.70 5.72 4.04
CA LEU A 35 3.25 5.68 4.16
C LEU A 35 2.72 4.25 4.08
N LEU A 36 3.28 3.45 3.18
CA LEU A 36 2.87 2.06 3.09
C LEU A 36 3.22 1.30 4.37
N GLN A 37 4.40 1.55 4.92
CA GLN A 37 4.80 0.90 6.15
C GLN A 37 3.87 1.27 7.31
N VAL A 38 3.55 2.55 7.44
CA VAL A 38 2.68 3.01 8.51
C VAL A 38 1.29 2.42 8.34
N PHE A 39 0.79 2.40 7.12
CA PHE A 39 -0.51 1.84 6.84
C PHE A 39 -0.59 0.38 7.29
N LEU A 40 0.41 -0.40 6.91
CA LEU A 40 0.42 -1.82 7.24
C LEU A 40 0.72 -2.06 8.71
N ALA A 41 1.59 -1.25 9.31
CA ALA A 41 1.89 -1.39 10.73
C ALA A 41 0.64 -1.17 11.56
N GLY A 42 -0.23 -0.25 11.15
CA GLY A 42 -1.46 -0.02 11.86
C GLY A 42 -2.41 -1.21 11.80
N ARG A 43 -2.14 -2.16 10.91
CA ARG A 43 -2.95 -3.37 10.78
C ARG A 43 -2.22 -4.61 11.26
N GLY A 44 -1.09 -4.44 11.90
CA GLY A 44 -0.37 -5.56 12.47
C GLY A 44 0.66 -6.20 11.57
N TYR A 45 0.98 -5.58 10.45
CA TYR A 45 1.99 -6.12 9.52
C TYR A 45 3.27 -5.32 9.63
N GLY A 46 4.37 -6.00 9.95
CA GLY A 46 5.68 -5.36 9.96
C GLY A 46 6.38 -5.57 8.62
N VAL A 47 6.66 -4.50 7.92
CA VAL A 47 7.21 -4.58 6.57
C VAL A 47 8.57 -3.89 6.55
N SER A 48 9.55 -4.54 5.92
CA SER A 48 10.87 -3.95 5.82
C SER A 48 10.83 -2.72 4.92
N GLN A 49 11.78 -1.82 5.17
CA GLN A 49 11.85 -0.61 4.37
C GLN A 49 12.15 -0.91 2.90
N ILE A 50 13.02 -1.89 2.66
CA ILE A 50 13.39 -2.25 1.31
C ILE A 50 12.18 -2.77 0.53
N ALA A 51 11.40 -3.64 1.17
CA ALA A 51 10.22 -4.18 0.51
C ALA A 51 9.20 -3.08 0.24
N ALA A 52 9.05 -2.14 1.17
CA ALA A 52 8.12 -1.05 1.00
C ALA A 52 8.56 -0.11 -0.13
N ILE A 53 9.85 0.15 -0.24
CA ILE A 53 10.36 1.00 -1.32
C ILE A 53 10.11 0.35 -2.67
N ASP A 54 10.33 -0.95 -2.77
CA ASP A 54 10.06 -1.69 -4.00
C ASP A 54 8.58 -1.57 -4.39
N ALA A 55 7.71 -1.79 -3.43
CA ALA A 55 6.28 -1.72 -3.69
C ALA A 55 5.86 -0.30 -4.08
N ALA A 56 6.42 0.69 -3.39
CA ALA A 56 6.10 2.08 -3.70
C ALA A 56 6.51 2.43 -5.13
N GLY A 57 7.65 1.92 -5.56
CA GLY A 57 8.10 2.15 -6.93
C GLY A 57 7.12 1.58 -7.95
N ARG A 58 6.60 0.39 -7.69
CA ARG A 58 5.65 -0.22 -8.61
C ARG A 58 4.32 0.54 -8.62
N VAL A 59 3.89 1.00 -7.46
CA VAL A 59 2.66 1.79 -7.38
C VAL A 59 2.83 3.11 -8.14
N GLU A 60 3.98 3.73 -7.98
CA GLU A 60 4.25 4.99 -8.65
C GLU A 60 4.26 4.81 -10.16
N MET A 61 4.91 3.76 -10.64
CA MET A 61 4.97 3.49 -12.07
C MET A 61 3.59 3.24 -12.65
N ALA A 62 2.68 2.74 -11.87
CA ALA A 62 1.31 2.48 -12.31
C ALA A 62 0.39 3.67 -12.10
N GLY A 63 0.92 4.82 -11.71
CA GLY A 63 0.10 6.01 -11.51
C GLY A 63 -0.81 5.93 -10.32
N CYS A 64 -0.43 5.20 -9.29
CA CYS A 64 -1.24 5.04 -8.08
C CYS A 64 -2.59 4.41 -8.36
N SER A 65 -2.62 3.47 -9.29
CA SER A 65 -3.84 2.75 -9.59
C SER A 65 -4.28 1.93 -8.38
N LEU A 66 -5.57 1.97 -8.06
CA LEU A 66 -6.07 1.23 -6.90
C LEU A 66 -5.82 -0.27 -6.99
N PRO A 67 -6.05 -0.91 -8.14
CA PRO A 67 -5.76 -2.35 -8.22
C PRO A 67 -4.30 -2.68 -7.97
N VAL A 68 -3.40 -1.85 -8.44
CA VAL A 68 -1.97 -2.10 -8.22
C VAL A 68 -1.62 -1.83 -6.76
N LEU A 69 -2.15 -0.76 -6.19
CA LEU A 69 -1.91 -0.46 -4.78
C LEU A 69 -2.38 -1.62 -3.90
N GLU A 70 -3.57 -2.12 -4.15
CA GLU A 70 -4.10 -3.23 -3.38
C GLU A 70 -3.21 -4.47 -3.53
N ARG A 71 -2.80 -4.77 -4.74
CA ARG A 71 -1.96 -5.93 -4.98
C ARG A 71 -0.64 -5.82 -4.24
N GLU A 72 -0.01 -4.65 -4.28
CA GLU A 72 1.27 -4.50 -3.62
C GLU A 72 1.14 -4.57 -2.10
N LEU A 73 0.08 -4.00 -1.55
CA LEU A 73 -0.14 -4.10 -0.12
C LEU A 73 -0.36 -5.55 0.30
N GLU A 74 -1.13 -6.29 -0.49
CA GLU A 74 -1.37 -7.69 -0.18
C GLU A 74 -0.09 -8.50 -0.25
N ARG A 75 0.75 -8.23 -1.24
CA ARG A 75 2.03 -8.92 -1.33
C ARG A 75 2.89 -8.65 -0.12
N LEU A 76 2.95 -7.40 0.32
CA LEU A 76 3.73 -7.07 1.50
C LEU A 76 3.20 -7.78 2.73
N ALA A 77 1.89 -7.83 2.87
CA ALA A 77 1.29 -8.50 4.01
C ALA A 77 1.54 -10.01 4.00
N LEU A 78 1.55 -10.59 2.82
CA LEU A 78 1.72 -12.03 2.70
C LEU A 78 3.17 -12.49 2.89
N VAL A 79 4.12 -11.61 2.63
CA VAL A 79 5.52 -11.97 2.70
C VAL A 79 5.97 -12.16 4.14
N MET A 80 5.20 -11.65 5.08
CA MET A 80 5.54 -11.82 6.47
C MET A 80 5.16 -13.19 6.95
#